data_0abfd5eeb1e5e1eb0e8ae48b46c48ea5
#
_entry.id   0abfd5eeb1e5e1eb0e8ae48b46c48ea5
#
_cell.length_a   1.000
_cell.length_b   1.000
_cell.length_c   1.000
_cell.angle_alpha   90.00
_cell.angle_beta   90.00
_cell.angle_gamma   90.00
#
_symmetry.space_group_name_H-M   'P 1'
#
loop_
_entity.id
_entity.type
_entity.pdbx_description
1 polymer ?
#
loop_
_entity_poly.entity_id
_entity_poly.type
_entity_poly.pdbx_seq_one_letter_code
_entity_poly.pdbx_strand_id
1 'polypeptide(L)'
;MTATLPAGLPAILPGHGLAGQVALVTGASRGLGRVIADALAGAGAAVGLVARSAGPLAQTADQLTAGGATAVAVTADVTDPRAVAAAVEQVSRRLGPIDVLINNAGAAGPYGALWEVDPGDWWQAIEANLRGTVACTQLVLPSMIARRHGRIVNITSQAGAYRWPLVSAYAVAKAAEIKLTENLAAELRHTGVTIFSAHPGLLPIGLSEQALTSRAPEDPATAKVFSWIRRELEQGHGADPDVAARFVLRLAAGDCDRLSGRHLTVHDNLDTLIAQADEISRHDLYTLRRAEL
;
A
#
# COMPACT_ATOMS: atom_id res chain seq x y z
N MET A 1 -23.64 -19.62 10.17
CA MET A 1 -24.36 -18.34 10.20
C MET A 1 -23.63 -17.43 9.23
N THR A 2 -24.21 -17.21 8.07
CA THR A 2 -23.69 -16.34 7.02
C THR A 2 -23.81 -14.88 7.51
N ALA A 3 -22.67 -14.27 7.82
CA ALA A 3 -22.64 -12.84 8.09
C ALA A 3 -22.97 -12.10 6.78
N THR A 4 -24.15 -11.52 6.75
CA THR A 4 -24.59 -10.61 5.69
C THR A 4 -23.69 -9.37 5.74
N LEU A 5 -22.93 -9.13 4.68
CA LEU A 5 -22.19 -7.88 4.50
C LEU A 5 -23.18 -6.72 4.58
N PRO A 6 -22.90 -5.64 5.31
CA PRO A 6 -23.74 -4.46 5.27
C PRO A 6 -23.73 -3.89 3.86
N ALA A 7 -24.90 -3.73 3.29
CA ALA A 7 -25.13 -3.14 1.99
C ALA A 7 -24.63 -1.69 1.95
N GLY A 8 -23.84 -1.36 0.94
CA GLY A 8 -23.46 -0.01 0.57
C GLY A 8 -22.20 0.49 1.28
N LEU A 9 -21.13 0.66 0.48
CA LEU A 9 -20.09 1.62 0.82
C LEU A 9 -20.79 2.93 1.20
N PRO A 10 -20.53 3.53 2.38
CA PRO A 10 -21.07 4.85 2.67
C PRO A 10 -20.64 5.78 1.54
N ALA A 11 -21.57 6.60 1.08
CA ALA A 11 -21.34 7.59 0.03
C ALA A 11 -20.00 8.29 0.27
N ILE A 12 -19.23 8.45 -0.81
CA ILE A 12 -17.98 9.21 -0.83
C ILE A 12 -18.20 10.47 -0.01
N LEU A 13 -17.38 10.69 1.01
CA LEU A 13 -17.49 11.90 1.82
C LEU A 13 -17.40 13.11 0.87
N PRO A 14 -18.26 14.13 1.01
CA PRO A 14 -18.17 15.32 0.18
C PRO A 14 -16.75 15.90 0.25
N GLY A 15 -16.08 16.05 -0.91
CA GLY A 15 -14.72 16.57 -1.01
C GLY A 15 -13.63 15.54 -1.35
N HIS A 16 -13.89 14.24 -1.29
CA HIS A 16 -12.90 13.20 -1.57
C HIS A 16 -12.95 12.65 -3.01
N GLY A 17 -13.37 13.47 -3.98
CA GLY A 17 -13.45 13.07 -5.37
C GLY A 17 -12.09 13.02 -6.05
N LEU A 18 -11.83 11.92 -6.78
CA LEU A 18 -10.67 11.75 -7.67
C LEU A 18 -11.07 11.86 -9.15
N ALA A 19 -12.22 12.51 -9.43
CA ALA A 19 -12.69 12.68 -10.79
C ALA A 19 -11.66 13.41 -11.66
N GLY A 20 -11.35 12.81 -12.83
CA GLY A 20 -10.35 13.34 -13.74
C GLY A 20 -8.89 13.03 -13.35
N GLN A 21 -8.63 12.34 -12.26
CA GLN A 21 -7.30 11.90 -11.85
C GLN A 21 -7.03 10.45 -12.30
N VAL A 22 -5.76 10.14 -12.52
CA VAL A 22 -5.27 8.82 -12.87
C VAL A 22 -4.54 8.21 -11.68
N ALA A 23 -5.02 7.07 -11.20
CA ALA A 23 -4.38 6.31 -10.13
C ALA A 23 -3.69 5.06 -10.68
N LEU A 24 -2.47 4.78 -10.25
CA LEU A 24 -1.74 3.54 -10.53
C LEU A 24 -1.64 2.72 -9.25
N VAL A 25 -2.13 1.48 -9.27
CA VAL A 25 -2.08 0.56 -8.13
C VAL A 25 -1.25 -0.67 -8.46
N THR A 26 -0.18 -0.92 -7.71
CA THR A 26 0.63 -2.14 -7.83
C THR A 26 0.09 -3.26 -6.95
N GLY A 27 0.24 -4.53 -7.37
CA GLY A 27 -0.33 -5.67 -6.65
C GLY A 27 -1.87 -5.71 -6.69
N ALA A 28 -2.48 -5.17 -7.75
CA ALA A 28 -3.92 -4.92 -7.84
C ALA A 28 -4.77 -6.15 -8.22
N SER A 29 -4.18 -7.33 -8.43
CA SER A 29 -4.91 -8.52 -8.87
C SER A 29 -5.71 -9.23 -7.77
N ARG A 30 -5.45 -8.93 -6.50
CA ARG A 30 -6.11 -9.55 -5.33
C ARG A 30 -5.87 -8.76 -4.05
N GLY A 31 -6.48 -9.22 -2.95
CA GLY A 31 -6.24 -8.70 -1.61
C GLY A 31 -6.46 -7.20 -1.50
N LEU A 32 -5.67 -6.53 -0.68
CA LEU A 32 -5.83 -5.10 -0.41
C LEU A 32 -5.69 -4.24 -1.67
N GLY A 33 -4.77 -4.57 -2.59
CA GLY A 33 -4.57 -3.78 -3.81
C GLY A 33 -5.83 -3.73 -4.69
N ARG A 34 -6.59 -4.82 -4.75
CA ARG A 34 -7.89 -4.84 -5.45
C ARG A 34 -8.92 -3.97 -4.73
N VAL A 35 -9.05 -4.09 -3.40
CA VAL A 35 -10.02 -3.29 -2.62
C VAL A 35 -9.69 -1.79 -2.70
N ILE A 36 -8.39 -1.43 -2.70
CA ILE A 36 -7.96 -0.04 -2.93
C ILE A 36 -8.33 0.43 -4.33
N ALA A 37 -8.12 -0.41 -5.37
CA ALA A 37 -8.48 -0.06 -6.73
C ALA A 37 -9.99 0.18 -6.89
N ASP A 38 -10.83 -0.65 -6.25
CA ASP A 38 -12.28 -0.47 -6.20
C ASP A 38 -12.66 0.87 -5.52
N ALA A 39 -12.02 1.21 -4.40
CA ALA A 39 -12.28 2.45 -3.68
C ALA A 39 -11.87 3.70 -4.50
N LEU A 40 -10.70 3.68 -5.17
CA LEU A 40 -10.23 4.78 -6.02
C LEU A 40 -11.13 4.97 -7.25
N ALA A 41 -11.55 3.88 -7.88
CA ALA A 41 -12.49 3.88 -8.99
C ALA A 41 -13.86 4.43 -8.57
N GLY A 42 -14.38 4.00 -7.42
CA GLY A 42 -15.61 4.51 -6.82
C GLY A 42 -15.55 6.00 -6.47
N ALA A 43 -14.34 6.54 -6.23
CA ALA A 43 -14.09 7.97 -6.05
C ALA A 43 -13.93 8.75 -7.38
N GLY A 44 -14.05 8.08 -8.53
CA GLY A 44 -14.04 8.69 -9.86
C GLY A 44 -12.67 8.70 -10.55
N ALA A 45 -11.64 8.04 -9.99
CA ALA A 45 -10.34 7.92 -10.66
C ALA A 45 -10.40 6.96 -11.86
N ALA A 46 -9.64 7.27 -12.91
CA ALA A 46 -9.23 6.27 -13.87
C ALA A 46 -8.09 5.43 -13.28
N VAL A 47 -8.18 4.09 -13.32
CA VAL A 47 -7.28 3.22 -12.55
C VAL A 47 -6.42 2.35 -13.46
N GLY A 48 -5.10 2.54 -13.38
CA GLY A 48 -4.10 1.62 -13.90
C GLY A 48 -3.80 0.53 -12.87
N LEU A 49 -3.96 -0.72 -13.28
CA LEU A 49 -3.76 -1.90 -12.43
C LEU A 49 -2.50 -2.64 -12.88
N VAL A 50 -1.57 -2.87 -11.95
CA VAL A 50 -0.32 -3.59 -12.22
C VAL A 50 -0.19 -4.79 -11.29
N ALA A 51 0.04 -5.98 -11.84
CA ALA A 51 0.38 -7.19 -11.10
C ALA A 51 0.99 -8.25 -12.02
N ARG A 52 1.57 -9.31 -11.45
CA ARG A 52 2.18 -10.43 -12.20
C ARG A 52 1.17 -11.38 -12.81
N SER A 53 0.01 -11.55 -12.16
CA SER A 53 -1.00 -12.54 -12.51
C SER A 53 -2.01 -11.96 -13.50
N ALA A 54 -1.84 -12.22 -14.80
CA ALA A 54 -2.65 -11.64 -15.86
C ALA A 54 -4.16 -11.93 -15.74
N GLY A 55 -4.56 -13.18 -15.48
CA GLY A 55 -5.98 -13.57 -15.37
C GLY A 55 -6.72 -12.84 -14.25
N PRO A 56 -6.30 -12.94 -12.98
CA PRO A 56 -6.91 -12.20 -11.89
C PRO A 56 -6.85 -10.68 -12.03
N LEU A 57 -5.80 -10.15 -12.68
CA LEU A 57 -5.68 -8.72 -12.95
C LEU A 57 -6.73 -8.24 -13.98
N ALA A 58 -6.91 -9.02 -15.06
CA ALA A 58 -7.95 -8.75 -16.06
C ALA A 58 -9.35 -8.79 -15.43
N GLN A 59 -9.63 -9.80 -14.59
CA GLN A 59 -10.91 -9.87 -13.87
C GLN A 59 -11.17 -8.63 -13.00
N THR A 60 -10.13 -8.10 -12.33
CA THR A 60 -10.27 -6.85 -11.56
C THR A 60 -10.62 -5.68 -12.48
N ALA A 61 -9.94 -5.54 -13.62
CA ALA A 61 -10.23 -4.47 -14.59
C ALA A 61 -11.65 -4.58 -15.17
N ASP A 62 -12.07 -5.79 -15.54
CA ASP A 62 -13.41 -6.05 -16.07
C ASP A 62 -14.50 -5.69 -15.05
N GLN A 63 -14.30 -6.02 -13.78
CA GLN A 63 -15.24 -5.69 -12.71
C GLN A 63 -15.36 -4.17 -12.49
N LEU A 64 -14.24 -3.45 -12.46
CA LEU A 64 -14.23 -1.99 -12.36
C LEU A 64 -14.96 -1.36 -13.57
N THR A 65 -14.70 -1.87 -14.78
CA THR A 65 -15.30 -1.36 -16.00
C THR A 65 -16.81 -1.66 -16.06
N ALA A 66 -17.23 -2.85 -15.62
CA ALA A 66 -18.64 -3.18 -15.47
C ALA A 66 -19.37 -2.29 -14.46
N GLY A 67 -18.67 -1.81 -13.45
CA GLY A 67 -19.13 -0.79 -12.49
C GLY A 67 -19.13 0.65 -13.05
N GLY A 68 -18.75 0.85 -14.32
CA GLY A 68 -18.72 2.16 -14.98
C GLY A 68 -17.42 2.95 -14.81
N ALA A 69 -16.39 2.38 -14.19
CA ALA A 69 -15.09 3.03 -14.05
C ALA A 69 -14.21 2.83 -15.29
N THR A 70 -13.25 3.71 -15.49
CA THR A 70 -12.19 3.53 -16.49
C THR A 70 -11.02 2.79 -15.87
N ALA A 71 -10.72 1.57 -16.34
CA ALA A 71 -9.64 0.76 -15.80
C ALA A 71 -8.76 0.14 -16.91
N VAL A 72 -7.47 0.01 -16.64
CA VAL A 72 -6.48 -0.62 -17.54
C VAL A 72 -5.61 -1.57 -16.75
N ALA A 73 -5.61 -2.86 -17.14
CA ALA A 73 -4.72 -3.88 -16.60
C ALA A 73 -3.44 -3.97 -17.41
N VAL A 74 -2.29 -3.96 -16.72
CA VAL A 74 -0.97 -4.18 -17.31
C VAL A 74 -0.19 -5.19 -16.48
N THR A 75 0.15 -6.32 -17.10
CA THR A 75 0.93 -7.37 -16.44
C THR A 75 2.39 -6.96 -16.33
N ALA A 76 2.91 -6.85 -15.10
CA ALA A 76 4.32 -6.59 -14.85
C ALA A 76 4.74 -7.15 -13.49
N ASP A 77 6.01 -7.59 -13.39
CA ASP A 77 6.66 -7.85 -12.12
C ASP A 77 7.37 -6.57 -11.66
N VAL A 78 7.06 -6.11 -10.44
CA VAL A 78 7.66 -4.89 -9.88
C VAL A 78 9.17 -5.04 -9.61
N THR A 79 9.69 -6.25 -9.60
CA THR A 79 11.13 -6.53 -9.47
C THR A 79 11.90 -6.38 -10.78
N ASP A 80 11.20 -6.33 -11.93
CA ASP A 80 11.78 -6.06 -13.24
C ASP A 80 11.62 -4.59 -13.63
N PRO A 81 12.70 -3.78 -13.60
CA PRO A 81 12.62 -2.35 -13.93
C PRO A 81 12.12 -2.06 -15.35
N ARG A 82 12.39 -2.95 -16.31
CA ARG A 82 11.93 -2.77 -17.70
C ARG A 82 10.43 -3.01 -17.81
N ALA A 83 9.93 -4.06 -17.15
CA ALA A 83 8.49 -4.34 -17.09
C ALA A 83 7.72 -3.21 -16.40
N VAL A 84 8.26 -2.68 -15.30
CA VAL A 84 7.66 -1.53 -14.59
C VAL A 84 7.63 -0.28 -15.46
N ALA A 85 8.74 0.04 -16.15
CA ALA A 85 8.79 1.20 -17.04
C ALA A 85 7.76 1.10 -18.16
N ALA A 86 7.66 -0.07 -18.81
CA ALA A 86 6.66 -0.32 -19.85
C ALA A 86 5.23 -0.21 -19.30
N ALA A 87 4.99 -0.69 -18.08
CA ALA A 87 3.68 -0.62 -17.44
C ALA A 87 3.26 0.82 -17.15
N VAL A 88 4.14 1.62 -16.54
CA VAL A 88 3.90 3.06 -16.26
C VAL A 88 3.64 3.82 -17.57
N GLU A 89 4.43 3.58 -18.61
CA GLU A 89 4.25 4.20 -19.92
C GLU A 89 2.90 3.80 -20.55
N GLN A 90 2.54 2.52 -20.50
CA GLN A 90 1.28 2.03 -21.07
C GLN A 90 0.07 2.61 -20.35
N VAL A 91 0.08 2.69 -19.01
CA VAL A 91 -0.98 3.33 -18.23
C VAL A 91 -1.07 4.81 -18.59
N SER A 92 0.07 5.52 -18.61
CA SER A 92 0.10 6.96 -18.91
C SER A 92 -0.39 7.28 -20.32
N ARG A 93 -0.10 6.43 -21.31
CA ARG A 93 -0.61 6.61 -22.67
C ARG A 93 -2.13 6.39 -22.79
N ARG A 94 -2.69 5.48 -21.99
CA ARG A 94 -4.10 5.09 -22.09
C ARG A 94 -5.01 5.96 -21.24
N LEU A 95 -4.56 6.37 -20.07
CA LEU A 95 -5.38 7.06 -19.08
C LEU A 95 -4.98 8.52 -18.86
N GLY A 96 -3.76 8.90 -19.24
CA GLY A 96 -3.17 10.19 -18.94
C GLY A 96 -2.07 10.12 -17.88
N PRO A 97 -1.47 11.26 -17.53
CA PRO A 97 -0.39 11.32 -16.55
C PRO A 97 -0.89 10.84 -15.18
N ILE A 98 -0.06 10.04 -14.49
CA ILE A 98 -0.41 9.46 -13.21
C ILE A 98 -0.39 10.56 -12.13
N ASP A 99 -1.50 10.71 -11.42
CA ASP A 99 -1.69 11.67 -10.32
C ASP A 99 -1.54 11.01 -8.95
N VAL A 100 -1.90 9.73 -8.86
CA VAL A 100 -1.83 8.94 -7.62
C VAL A 100 -1.08 7.65 -7.87
N LEU A 101 -0.06 7.36 -7.06
CA LEU A 101 0.63 6.07 -7.06
C LEU A 101 0.39 5.35 -5.74
N ILE A 102 -0.14 4.13 -5.80
CA ILE A 102 -0.25 3.23 -4.65
C ILE A 102 0.75 2.09 -4.81
N ASN A 103 1.86 2.16 -4.08
CA ASN A 103 2.83 1.09 -3.97
C ASN A 103 2.31 0.06 -2.95
N ASN A 104 1.57 -0.94 -3.44
CA ASN A 104 0.97 -1.98 -2.62
C ASN A 104 1.57 -3.37 -2.90
N ALA A 105 2.19 -3.59 -4.06
CA ALA A 105 2.86 -4.87 -4.35
C ALA A 105 3.91 -5.20 -3.28
N GLY A 106 3.89 -6.45 -2.81
CA GLY A 106 4.84 -6.91 -1.79
C GLY A 106 4.73 -8.40 -1.54
N ALA A 107 5.67 -8.91 -0.74
CA ALA A 107 5.75 -10.30 -0.31
C ALA A 107 6.07 -10.37 1.18
N ALA A 108 5.53 -11.37 1.88
CA ALA A 108 5.84 -11.60 3.28
C ALA A 108 7.29 -12.06 3.51
N GLY A 109 7.87 -12.73 2.49
CA GLY A 109 9.21 -13.32 2.56
C GLY A 109 9.24 -14.64 3.34
N PRO A 110 10.44 -15.19 3.58
CA PRO A 110 10.59 -16.39 4.39
C PRO A 110 10.32 -16.07 5.86
N TYR A 111 9.75 -17.06 6.54
CA TYR A 111 9.55 -17.05 7.99
C TYR A 111 10.65 -17.90 8.64
N GLY A 112 11.33 -17.34 9.65
CA GLY A 112 12.40 -18.06 10.33
C GLY A 112 13.40 -17.14 11.01
N ALA A 113 14.26 -17.73 11.84
CA ALA A 113 15.42 -17.03 12.36
C ALA A 113 16.39 -16.70 11.20
N LEU A 114 17.03 -15.52 11.23
CA LEU A 114 17.85 -15.05 10.12
C LEU A 114 18.93 -16.05 9.69
N TRP A 115 19.46 -16.83 10.62
CA TRP A 115 20.49 -17.83 10.36
C TRP A 115 19.97 -19.16 9.81
N GLU A 116 18.63 -19.33 9.68
CA GLU A 116 17.95 -20.53 9.19
C GLU A 116 17.28 -20.31 7.83
N VAL A 117 16.98 -19.05 7.46
CA VAL A 117 16.30 -18.73 6.20
C VAL A 117 17.29 -18.69 5.03
N ASP A 118 16.83 -19.10 3.84
CA ASP A 118 17.63 -19.00 2.62
C ASP A 118 17.93 -17.54 2.28
N PRO A 119 19.20 -17.18 2.03
CA PRO A 119 19.58 -15.80 1.69
C PRO A 119 18.92 -15.29 0.40
N GLY A 120 18.71 -16.14 -0.61
CA GLY A 120 18.07 -15.77 -1.87
C GLY A 120 16.62 -15.39 -1.66
N ASP A 121 15.87 -16.19 -0.91
CA ASP A 121 14.46 -15.89 -0.54
C ASP A 121 14.36 -14.62 0.29
N TRP A 122 15.33 -14.39 1.19
CA TRP A 122 15.39 -13.19 1.99
C TRP A 122 15.54 -11.93 1.13
N TRP A 123 16.49 -11.93 0.18
CA TRP A 123 16.71 -10.81 -0.74
C TRP A 123 15.56 -10.64 -1.72
N GLN A 124 14.95 -11.73 -2.20
CA GLN A 124 13.77 -11.67 -3.07
C GLN A 124 12.62 -10.92 -2.40
N ALA A 125 12.43 -11.11 -1.10
CA ALA A 125 11.42 -10.34 -0.35
C ALA A 125 11.76 -8.84 -0.28
N ILE A 126 13.03 -8.48 -0.09
CA ILE A 126 13.47 -7.07 -0.15
C ILE A 126 13.22 -6.48 -1.55
N GLU A 127 13.54 -7.22 -2.60
CA GLU A 127 13.32 -6.75 -3.98
C GLU A 127 11.84 -6.52 -4.27
N ALA A 128 10.97 -7.44 -3.88
CA ALA A 128 9.54 -7.33 -4.13
C ALA A 128 8.91 -6.13 -3.40
N ASN A 129 9.32 -5.86 -2.17
CA ASN A 129 8.80 -4.76 -1.36
C ASN A 129 9.51 -3.43 -1.72
N LEU A 130 10.79 -3.32 -1.38
CA LEU A 130 11.51 -2.04 -1.44
C LEU A 130 11.88 -1.63 -2.87
N ARG A 131 12.52 -2.55 -3.65
CA ARG A 131 12.96 -2.21 -5.01
C ARG A 131 11.78 -1.89 -5.92
N GLY A 132 10.68 -2.64 -5.81
CA GLY A 132 9.45 -2.38 -6.56
C GLY A 132 8.88 -1.00 -6.24
N THR A 133 8.80 -0.64 -4.96
CA THR A 133 8.36 0.69 -4.50
C THR A 133 9.23 1.81 -5.04
N VAL A 134 10.56 1.66 -4.98
CA VAL A 134 11.52 2.64 -5.51
C VAL A 134 11.38 2.79 -7.02
N ALA A 135 11.31 1.68 -7.76
CA ALA A 135 11.23 1.70 -9.22
C ALA A 135 9.95 2.42 -9.72
N CYS A 136 8.79 2.08 -9.16
CA CYS A 136 7.52 2.75 -9.52
C CYS A 136 7.58 4.25 -9.19
N THR A 137 8.09 4.59 -8.00
CA THR A 137 8.20 5.99 -7.54
C THR A 137 9.09 6.82 -8.45
N GLN A 138 10.28 6.30 -8.81
CA GLN A 138 11.21 7.01 -9.70
C GLN A 138 10.62 7.30 -11.09
N LEU A 139 9.76 6.41 -11.60
CA LEU A 139 9.17 6.56 -12.92
C LEU A 139 8.03 7.60 -12.96
N VAL A 140 7.27 7.77 -11.88
CA VAL A 140 6.15 8.73 -11.86
C VAL A 140 6.56 10.13 -11.39
N LEU A 141 7.56 10.22 -10.50
CA LEU A 141 7.97 11.48 -9.88
C LEU A 141 8.32 12.60 -10.87
N PRO A 142 9.09 12.38 -11.95
CA PRO A 142 9.43 13.48 -12.89
C PRO A 142 8.19 14.17 -13.46
N SER A 143 7.17 13.39 -13.85
CA SER A 143 5.92 13.93 -14.37
C SER A 143 5.11 14.64 -13.28
N MET A 144 5.01 14.08 -12.07
CA MET A 144 4.32 14.70 -10.95
C MET A 144 4.97 16.05 -10.57
N ILE A 145 6.30 16.11 -10.47
CA ILE A 145 7.07 17.32 -10.14
C ILE A 145 6.86 18.38 -11.22
N ALA A 146 6.96 18.02 -12.51
CA ALA A 146 6.78 18.95 -13.62
C ALA A 146 5.39 19.59 -13.62
N ARG A 147 4.36 18.83 -13.25
CA ARG A 147 2.97 19.30 -13.15
C ARG A 147 2.66 19.95 -11.79
N ARG A 148 3.57 19.89 -10.84
CA ARG A 148 3.39 20.32 -9.43
C ARG A 148 2.15 19.68 -8.79
N HIS A 149 1.88 18.43 -9.12
CA HIS A 149 0.73 17.68 -8.67
C HIS A 149 1.02 16.18 -8.64
N GLY A 150 0.78 15.53 -7.50
CA GLY A 150 0.88 14.09 -7.37
C GLY A 150 0.85 13.63 -5.91
N ARG A 151 0.37 12.41 -5.70
CA ARG A 151 0.34 11.77 -4.39
C ARG A 151 0.84 10.34 -4.48
N ILE A 152 1.71 9.97 -3.54
CA ILE A 152 2.27 8.62 -3.46
C ILE A 152 1.91 8.04 -2.10
N VAL A 153 1.34 6.85 -2.09
CA VAL A 153 1.04 6.11 -0.87
C VAL A 153 1.78 4.77 -0.91
N ASN A 154 2.73 4.61 -0.02
CA ASN A 154 3.46 3.36 0.18
C ASN A 154 2.73 2.52 1.23
N ILE A 155 2.24 1.34 0.86
CA ILE A 155 1.61 0.41 1.79
C ILE A 155 2.69 -0.28 2.60
N THR A 156 2.83 0.14 3.84
CA THR A 156 3.85 -0.31 4.76
C THR A 156 3.27 -1.21 5.87
N SER A 157 3.98 -1.37 6.95
CA SER A 157 3.54 -2.20 8.08
C SER A 157 4.12 -1.70 9.38
N GLN A 158 3.42 -1.90 10.48
CA GLN A 158 3.98 -1.74 11.83
C GLN A 158 5.18 -2.66 12.09
N ALA A 159 5.33 -3.76 11.32
CA ALA A 159 6.55 -4.57 11.36
C ALA A 159 7.82 -3.78 11.01
N GLY A 160 7.70 -2.67 10.25
CA GLY A 160 8.81 -1.75 9.98
C GLY A 160 9.10 -0.77 11.12
N ALA A 161 8.16 -0.55 12.03
CA ALA A 161 8.31 0.36 13.16
C ALA A 161 8.61 -0.37 14.49
N TYR A 162 8.14 -1.60 14.63
CA TYR A 162 8.27 -2.41 15.85
C TYR A 162 9.02 -3.72 15.59
N ARG A 163 9.54 -4.31 16.67
CA ARG A 163 10.22 -5.62 16.60
C ARG A 163 9.22 -6.72 16.28
N TRP A 164 9.48 -7.45 15.20
CA TRP A 164 8.69 -8.62 14.84
C TRP A 164 9.63 -9.79 14.48
N PRO A 165 9.93 -10.68 15.43
CA PRO A 165 10.79 -11.84 15.19
C PRO A 165 10.26 -12.76 14.08
N LEU A 166 11.16 -13.50 13.44
CA LEU A 166 10.90 -14.51 12.40
C LEU A 166 10.40 -13.96 11.04
N VAL A 167 10.34 -12.64 10.87
CA VAL A 167 9.93 -11.99 9.61
C VAL A 167 10.92 -10.89 9.20
N SER A 168 12.21 -11.13 9.39
CA SER A 168 13.26 -10.10 9.27
C SER A 168 13.32 -9.44 7.90
N ALA A 169 13.17 -10.19 6.81
CA ALA A 169 13.16 -9.63 5.45
C ALA A 169 12.02 -8.61 5.25
N TYR A 170 10.82 -9.00 5.66
CA TYR A 170 9.64 -8.14 5.58
C TYR A 170 9.78 -6.89 6.46
N ALA A 171 10.17 -7.08 7.72
CA ALA A 171 10.34 -5.99 8.67
C ALA A 171 11.37 -4.95 8.21
N VAL A 172 12.54 -5.41 7.72
CA VAL A 172 13.60 -4.55 7.17
C VAL A 172 13.10 -3.79 5.94
N ALA A 173 12.44 -4.47 4.99
CA ALA A 173 11.88 -3.81 3.81
C ALA A 173 10.86 -2.72 4.20
N LYS A 174 9.94 -3.03 5.11
CA LYS A 174 8.91 -2.07 5.55
C LYS A 174 9.49 -0.90 6.36
N ALA A 175 10.54 -1.13 7.16
CA ALA A 175 11.29 -0.05 7.81
C ALA A 175 11.99 0.86 6.77
N ALA A 176 12.60 0.27 5.75
CA ALA A 176 13.23 1.02 4.67
C ALA A 176 12.20 1.84 3.86
N GLU A 177 11.01 1.30 3.59
CA GLU A 177 9.94 2.04 2.91
C GLU A 177 9.42 3.22 3.76
N ILE A 178 9.28 3.06 5.09
CA ILE A 178 8.92 4.16 5.99
C ILE A 178 10.00 5.24 5.91
N LYS A 179 11.28 4.86 6.01
CA LYS A 179 12.39 5.81 5.96
C LYS A 179 12.53 6.49 4.60
N LEU A 180 12.32 5.77 3.51
CA LEU A 180 12.26 6.32 2.15
C LEU A 180 11.17 7.40 2.05
N THR A 181 9.99 7.13 2.59
CA THR A 181 8.87 8.07 2.60
C THR A 181 9.22 9.38 3.31
N GLU A 182 9.86 9.31 4.48
CA GLU A 182 10.32 10.49 5.22
C GLU A 182 11.33 11.33 4.42
N ASN A 183 12.33 10.67 3.83
CA ASN A 183 13.38 11.34 3.06
C ASN A 183 12.81 12.01 1.81
N LEU A 184 11.99 11.26 1.04
CA LEU A 184 11.37 11.82 -0.17
C LEU A 184 10.41 12.97 0.15
N ALA A 185 9.67 12.94 1.24
CA ALA A 185 8.83 14.07 1.63
C ALA A 185 9.65 15.34 1.88
N ALA A 186 10.87 15.21 2.42
CA ALA A 186 11.78 16.34 2.58
C ALA A 186 12.33 16.86 1.24
N GLU A 187 12.68 15.96 0.32
CA GLU A 187 13.17 16.29 -1.03
C GLU A 187 12.05 16.91 -1.90
N LEU A 188 10.80 16.50 -1.70
CA LEU A 188 9.64 16.95 -2.46
C LEU A 188 9.03 18.27 -1.94
N ARG A 189 9.61 18.90 -0.91
CA ARG A 189 9.13 20.19 -0.41
C ARG A 189 9.04 21.19 -1.55
N HIS A 190 7.92 21.90 -1.61
CA HIS A 190 7.64 22.92 -2.61
C HIS A 190 7.46 22.41 -4.06
N THR A 191 7.45 21.11 -4.30
CA THR A 191 7.19 20.53 -5.64
C THR A 191 5.71 20.38 -5.96
N GLY A 192 4.84 20.42 -4.95
CA GLY A 192 3.41 20.12 -5.09
C GLY A 192 3.10 18.60 -5.07
N VAL A 193 4.09 17.76 -4.75
CA VAL A 193 3.94 16.31 -4.61
C VAL A 193 4.01 15.92 -3.13
N THR A 194 3.11 15.04 -2.69
CA THR A 194 3.09 14.50 -1.34
C THR A 194 3.27 12.98 -1.32
N ILE A 195 3.80 12.45 -0.22
CA ILE A 195 4.08 11.03 -0.07
C ILE A 195 3.78 10.57 1.35
N PHE A 196 3.17 9.40 1.48
CA PHE A 196 2.74 8.82 2.76
C PHE A 196 3.22 7.38 2.91
N SER A 197 3.49 6.98 4.13
CA SER A 197 3.66 5.59 4.55
C SER A 197 2.38 5.17 5.28
N ALA A 198 1.68 4.16 4.78
CA ALA A 198 0.36 3.75 5.24
C ALA A 198 0.36 2.30 5.74
N HIS A 199 0.12 2.09 7.04
CA HIS A 199 -0.14 0.77 7.60
C HIS A 199 -1.64 0.47 7.60
N PRO A 200 -2.10 -0.51 6.80
CA PRO A 200 -3.53 -0.78 6.63
C PRO A 200 -4.15 -1.64 7.74
N GLY A 201 -3.38 -1.99 8.77
CA GLY A 201 -3.77 -2.97 9.80
C GLY A 201 -3.46 -4.42 9.40
N LEU A 202 -3.78 -5.34 10.29
CA LEU A 202 -3.75 -6.77 10.00
C LEU A 202 -5.05 -7.13 9.27
N LEU A 203 -4.95 -7.60 8.02
CA LEU A 203 -6.11 -7.88 7.17
C LEU A 203 -6.33 -9.38 6.98
N PRO A 204 -7.59 -9.88 6.93
CA PRO A 204 -7.88 -11.30 6.67
C PRO A 204 -7.75 -11.66 5.18
N ILE A 205 -7.09 -10.83 4.38
CA ILE A 205 -6.90 -10.98 2.93
C ILE A 205 -5.43 -10.78 2.53
N GLY A 206 -5.09 -11.17 1.31
CA GLY A 206 -3.77 -10.89 0.72
C GLY A 206 -2.64 -11.68 1.37
N LEU A 207 -1.69 -11.02 2.05
CA LEU A 207 -0.52 -11.68 2.64
C LEU A 207 -0.90 -12.57 3.84
N SER A 208 -1.93 -12.22 4.59
CA SER A 208 -2.39 -13.00 5.75
C SER A 208 -3.32 -14.17 5.37
N GLU A 209 -3.84 -14.18 4.15
CA GLU A 209 -4.78 -15.20 3.67
C GLU A 209 -4.20 -16.61 3.74
N GLN A 210 -2.92 -16.76 3.43
CA GLN A 210 -2.23 -18.05 3.53
C GLN A 210 -2.23 -18.58 4.95
N ALA A 211 -2.08 -17.73 5.96
CA ALA A 211 -2.17 -18.13 7.35
C ALA A 211 -3.57 -18.66 7.73
N LEU A 212 -4.62 -18.18 7.07
CA LEU A 212 -6.00 -18.58 7.34
C LEU A 212 -6.40 -19.86 6.60
N THR A 213 -5.88 -20.08 5.39
CA THR A 213 -6.30 -21.15 4.48
C THR A 213 -5.40 -22.39 4.52
N SER A 214 -4.13 -22.24 4.92
CA SER A 214 -3.18 -23.36 4.96
C SER A 214 -3.43 -24.28 6.16
N ARG A 215 -3.23 -25.60 5.96
CA ARG A 215 -2.96 -26.52 7.07
C ARG A 215 -1.74 -26.01 7.86
N ALA A 216 -1.62 -26.46 9.13
CA ALA A 216 -0.47 -26.10 9.95
C ALA A 216 0.83 -26.42 9.18
N PRO A 217 1.69 -25.41 8.93
CA PRO A 217 2.95 -25.63 8.22
C PRO A 217 3.84 -26.60 9.01
N GLU A 218 4.63 -27.40 8.29
CA GLU A 218 5.60 -28.30 8.93
C GLU A 218 6.75 -27.53 9.57
N ASP A 219 7.10 -26.38 8.98
CA ASP A 219 8.12 -25.49 9.54
C ASP A 219 7.62 -24.76 10.79
N PRO A 220 8.32 -24.93 11.96
CA PRO A 220 7.90 -24.37 13.24
C PRO A 220 7.82 -22.83 13.26
N ALA A 221 8.71 -22.13 12.54
CA ALA A 221 8.72 -20.67 12.50
C ALA A 221 7.49 -20.15 11.75
N THR A 222 7.18 -20.72 10.60
CA THR A 222 5.97 -20.41 9.82
C THR A 222 4.71 -20.72 10.63
N ALA A 223 4.67 -21.90 11.30
CA ALA A 223 3.56 -22.28 12.16
C ALA A 223 3.31 -21.27 13.29
N LYS A 224 4.39 -20.75 13.90
CA LYS A 224 4.32 -19.73 14.96
C LYS A 224 3.75 -18.42 14.45
N VAL A 225 4.23 -17.93 13.29
CA VAL A 225 3.74 -16.67 12.67
C VAL A 225 2.27 -16.84 12.27
N PHE A 226 1.89 -17.94 11.63
CA PHE A 226 0.51 -18.20 11.22
C PHE A 226 -0.45 -18.33 12.40
N SER A 227 -0.02 -19.01 13.48
CA SER A 227 -0.80 -19.10 14.69
C SER A 227 -1.02 -17.76 15.37
N TRP A 228 -0.01 -16.87 15.33
CA TRP A 228 -0.15 -15.50 15.82
C TRP A 228 -1.16 -14.73 14.96
N ILE A 229 -1.05 -14.76 13.62
CA ILE A 229 -1.99 -14.09 12.70
C ILE A 229 -3.43 -14.54 12.96
N ARG A 230 -3.66 -15.87 13.04
CA ARG A 230 -5.00 -16.42 13.32
C ARG A 230 -5.56 -15.89 14.62
N ARG A 231 -4.78 -15.99 15.70
CA ARG A 231 -5.20 -15.53 17.03
C ARG A 231 -5.57 -14.05 17.05
N GLU A 232 -4.75 -13.18 16.44
CA GLU A 232 -5.04 -11.75 16.39
C GLU A 232 -6.34 -11.46 15.63
N LEU A 233 -6.57 -12.14 14.50
CA LEU A 233 -7.81 -11.99 13.72
C LEU A 233 -9.02 -12.56 14.47
N GLU A 234 -8.91 -13.70 15.14
CA GLU A 234 -9.96 -14.31 15.97
C GLU A 234 -10.34 -13.43 17.17
N GLN A 235 -9.38 -12.70 17.73
CA GLN A 235 -9.60 -11.74 18.83
C GLN A 235 -10.18 -10.41 18.36
N GLY A 236 -10.40 -10.22 17.05
CA GLY A 236 -10.94 -8.98 16.51
C GLY A 236 -9.93 -7.82 16.39
N HIS A 237 -8.62 -8.12 16.47
CA HIS A 237 -7.55 -7.14 16.30
C HIS A 237 -7.22 -6.88 14.81
N GLY A 238 -7.95 -7.53 13.90
CA GLY A 238 -7.86 -7.27 12.46
C GLY A 238 -8.54 -5.97 12.06
N ALA A 239 -8.13 -5.44 10.93
CA ALA A 239 -8.81 -4.32 10.28
C ALA A 239 -9.76 -4.83 9.18
N ASP A 240 -10.85 -4.12 8.98
CA ASP A 240 -11.75 -4.34 7.85
C ASP A 240 -11.07 -3.85 6.56
N PRO A 241 -11.02 -4.67 5.48
CA PRO A 241 -10.40 -4.28 4.21
C PRO A 241 -10.98 -3.00 3.60
N ASP A 242 -12.28 -2.76 3.74
CA ASP A 242 -12.93 -1.56 3.21
C ASP A 242 -12.57 -0.33 4.04
N VAL A 243 -12.39 -0.48 5.36
CA VAL A 243 -11.87 0.60 6.23
C VAL A 243 -10.45 0.93 5.84
N ALA A 244 -9.61 -0.08 5.60
CA ALA A 244 -8.23 0.12 5.14
C ALA A 244 -8.17 0.80 3.76
N ALA A 245 -9.04 0.43 2.82
CA ALA A 245 -9.09 1.07 1.52
C ALA A 245 -9.57 2.53 1.60
N ARG A 246 -10.57 2.83 2.44
CA ARG A 246 -11.01 4.22 2.70
C ARG A 246 -9.91 5.07 3.36
N PHE A 247 -9.14 4.50 4.27
CA PHE A 247 -7.98 5.17 4.85
C PHE A 247 -6.97 5.55 3.76
N VAL A 248 -6.61 4.62 2.86
CA VAL A 248 -5.70 4.89 1.73
C VAL A 248 -6.30 5.91 0.76
N LEU A 249 -7.60 5.83 0.47
CA LEU A 249 -8.31 6.80 -0.36
C LEU A 249 -8.19 8.22 0.21
N ARG A 250 -8.35 8.42 1.51
CA ARG A 250 -8.18 9.75 2.14
C ARG A 250 -6.77 10.31 1.96
N LEU A 251 -5.73 9.47 2.05
CA LEU A 251 -4.35 9.89 1.78
C LEU A 251 -4.16 10.26 0.30
N ALA A 252 -4.84 9.58 -0.60
CA ALA A 252 -4.78 9.82 -2.05
C ALA A 252 -5.59 11.05 -2.49
N ALA A 253 -6.64 11.42 -1.76
CA ALA A 253 -7.57 12.49 -2.15
C ALA A 253 -7.10 13.91 -1.82
N GLY A 254 -6.05 14.06 -0.99
CA GLY A 254 -5.43 15.36 -0.70
C GLY A 254 -5.75 15.96 0.67
N ASP A 255 -6.69 15.39 1.41
CA ASP A 255 -7.05 15.89 2.74
C ASP A 255 -5.87 15.88 3.72
N CYS A 256 -4.95 14.93 3.50
CA CYS A 256 -3.83 14.67 4.39
C CYS A 256 -2.51 15.30 3.93
N ASP A 257 -2.49 16.18 2.92
CA ASP A 257 -1.25 16.70 2.32
C ASP A 257 -0.30 17.34 3.35
N ARG A 258 -0.84 17.94 4.42
CA ARG A 258 -0.05 18.49 5.54
C ARG A 258 0.68 17.42 6.39
N LEU A 259 0.30 16.16 6.26
CA LEU A 259 0.92 15.01 6.93
C LEU A 259 1.91 14.28 6.03
N SER A 260 2.34 14.87 4.91
CA SER A 260 3.33 14.26 4.01
C SER A 260 4.60 13.84 4.75
N GLY A 261 5.11 12.64 4.46
CA GLY A 261 6.28 12.05 5.10
C GLY A 261 5.97 11.26 6.36
N ARG A 262 4.72 11.19 6.82
CA ARG A 262 4.36 10.49 8.06
C ARG A 262 4.02 9.02 7.82
N HIS A 263 4.32 8.20 8.84
CA HIS A 263 3.88 6.81 8.93
C HIS A 263 2.55 6.78 9.67
N LEU A 264 1.47 6.61 8.91
CA LEU A 264 0.10 6.65 9.40
C LEU A 264 -0.50 5.24 9.41
N THR A 265 -1.43 4.99 10.32
CA THR A 265 -2.09 3.71 10.47
C THR A 265 -3.60 3.82 10.27
N VAL A 266 -4.25 2.74 9.90
CA VAL A 266 -5.72 2.69 9.78
C VAL A 266 -6.44 2.98 11.09
N HIS A 267 -5.75 2.87 12.23
CA HIS A 267 -6.27 3.13 13.56
C HIS A 267 -6.16 4.60 13.98
N ASP A 268 -5.45 5.42 13.20
CA ASP A 268 -5.28 6.84 13.49
C ASP A 268 -6.54 7.62 13.12
N ASN A 269 -6.92 8.57 13.96
CA ASN A 269 -7.96 9.53 13.62
C ASN A 269 -7.36 10.64 12.73
N LEU A 270 -7.50 10.50 11.41
CA LEU A 270 -6.90 11.43 10.45
C LEU A 270 -7.38 12.87 10.64
N ASP A 271 -8.64 13.11 11.04
CA ASP A 271 -9.15 14.47 11.24
C ASP A 271 -8.43 15.16 12.40
N THR A 272 -8.18 14.42 13.48
CA THR A 272 -7.36 14.90 14.60
C THR A 272 -5.93 15.19 14.18
N LEU A 273 -5.30 14.29 13.41
CA LEU A 273 -3.92 14.48 12.95
C LEU A 273 -3.80 15.67 11.98
N ILE A 274 -4.77 15.85 11.09
CA ILE A 274 -4.80 17.01 10.18
C ILE A 274 -4.89 18.32 10.99
N ALA A 275 -5.74 18.35 12.01
CA ALA A 275 -5.86 19.52 12.89
C ALA A 275 -4.55 19.81 13.66
N GLN A 276 -3.78 18.78 13.99
CA GLN A 276 -2.51 18.86 14.72
C GLN A 276 -1.26 18.85 13.83
N ALA A 277 -1.42 19.03 12.51
CA ALA A 277 -0.32 18.84 11.54
C ALA A 277 0.90 19.73 11.81
N ASP A 278 0.72 20.96 12.33
CA ASP A 278 1.82 21.86 12.69
C ASP A 278 2.62 21.36 13.89
N GLU A 279 1.95 20.80 14.89
CA GLU A 279 2.58 20.21 16.06
C GLU A 279 3.31 18.94 15.69
N ILE A 280 2.67 18.06 14.90
CA ILE A 280 3.27 16.84 14.35
C ILE A 280 4.54 17.18 13.57
N SER A 281 4.51 18.23 12.75
CA SER A 281 5.67 18.68 11.99
C SER A 281 6.78 19.25 12.88
N ARG A 282 6.43 20.06 13.85
CA ARG A 282 7.39 20.71 14.77
C ARG A 282 8.15 19.70 15.62
N HIS A 283 7.48 18.66 16.08
CA HIS A 283 8.03 17.63 16.95
C HIS A 283 8.46 16.36 16.20
N ASP A 284 8.37 16.37 14.86
CA ASP A 284 8.73 15.26 13.97
C ASP A 284 8.06 13.92 14.37
N LEU A 285 6.79 13.98 14.78
CA LEU A 285 6.00 12.82 15.19
C LEU A 285 5.61 11.95 13.98
N TYR A 286 5.21 10.70 14.24
CA TYR A 286 4.83 9.71 13.22
C TYR A 286 5.95 9.40 12.21
N THR A 287 7.17 9.33 12.71
CA THR A 287 8.40 9.03 11.96
C THR A 287 9.23 8.00 12.71
N LEU A 288 10.21 7.38 12.02
CA LEU A 288 11.18 6.51 12.68
C LEU A 288 12.26 7.36 13.34
N ARG A 289 12.23 7.44 14.66
CA ARG A 289 13.22 8.16 15.47
C ARG A 289 13.73 7.31 16.63
N ARG A 290 14.95 7.58 17.04
CA ARG A 290 15.48 7.07 18.30
C ARG A 290 14.80 7.81 19.44
N ALA A 291 14.19 7.07 20.37
CA ALA A 291 13.73 7.66 21.62
C ALA A 291 14.94 8.10 22.44
N GLU A 292 14.92 9.34 22.92
CA GLU A 292 15.87 9.83 23.91
C GLU A 292 15.26 9.64 25.30
N LEU A 293 16.11 9.23 26.29
CA LEU A 293 15.70 9.02 27.68
C LEU A 293 15.60 10.36 28.41
#